data_4524b96bf9563c14b98ae5eb3075964d
#
_entry.id   4524b96bf9563c14b98ae5eb3075964d
#
_cell.length_a   1.000
_cell.length_b   1.000
_cell.length_c   1.000
_cell.angle_alpha   90.00
_cell.angle_beta   90.00
_cell.angle_gamma   90.00
#
_symmetry.space_group_name_H-M   'P 1'
#
loop_
_entity.id
_entity.type
_entity.pdbx_description
1 polymer ?
#
loop_
_entity_poly.entity_id
_entity_poly.type
_entity_poly.pdbx_seq_one_letter_code
_entity_poly.pdbx_strand_id
1 'polypeptide(L)'
;MNKQQLQRFCKNLPGANERLLPPPYNILVYSLDDRNFAYFKTSEPEKWRFSIKVSPDRFVELTGIPGVKPARYRGRYHWLTIVDVASFPADYLRELVLWSHQHALSGLSRSRQRSIRLENMPQ
;
A
#
# COMPACT_ATOMS: atom_id res chain seq x y z
N MET A 1 12.04 -8.37 -0.79
CA MET A 1 12.49 -7.00 -1.13
C MET A 1 12.65 -6.21 0.16
N ASN A 2 13.60 -5.28 0.18
CA ASN A 2 13.80 -4.44 1.35
C ASN A 2 12.87 -3.21 1.32
N LYS A 3 12.92 -2.43 2.39
CA LYS A 3 12.10 -1.22 2.54
C LYS A 3 12.29 -0.24 1.38
N GLN A 4 13.53 0.04 1.01
CA GLN A 4 13.85 1.00 -0.05
C GLN A 4 13.31 0.55 -1.41
N GLN A 5 13.43 -0.73 -1.71
CA GLN A 5 12.90 -1.31 -2.95
C GLN A 5 11.37 -1.20 -2.99
N LEU A 6 10.71 -1.48 -1.86
CA LEU A 6 9.26 -1.38 -1.77
C LEU A 6 8.79 0.07 -1.89
N GLN A 7 9.49 1.02 -1.28
CA GLN A 7 9.20 2.44 -1.43
C GLN A 7 9.25 2.87 -2.90
N ARG A 8 10.30 2.48 -3.61
CA ARG A 8 10.42 2.80 -5.04
C ARG A 8 9.33 2.15 -5.86
N PHE A 9 8.98 0.90 -5.54
CA PHE A 9 7.90 0.19 -6.24
C PHE A 9 6.58 0.94 -6.09
N CYS A 10 6.21 1.33 -4.89
CA CYS A 10 4.97 2.07 -4.64
C CYS A 10 4.98 3.44 -5.32
N LYS A 11 6.08 4.17 -5.20
CA LYS A 11 6.21 5.51 -5.75
C LYS A 11 6.13 5.53 -7.27
N ASN A 12 6.60 4.49 -7.94
CA ASN A 12 6.65 4.42 -9.39
C ASN A 12 5.38 3.86 -10.03
N LEU A 13 4.37 3.49 -9.23
CA LEU A 13 3.10 3.05 -9.80
C LEU A 13 2.37 4.23 -10.45
N PRO A 14 1.56 3.97 -11.51
CA PRO A 14 0.87 5.05 -12.24
C PRO A 14 0.06 5.96 -11.32
N GLY A 15 0.31 7.26 -11.42
CA GLY A 15 -0.41 8.29 -10.66
C GLY A 15 -0.08 8.37 -9.19
N ALA A 16 0.86 7.57 -8.69
CA ALA A 16 1.14 7.50 -7.26
C ALA A 16 1.81 8.77 -6.74
N ASN A 17 1.33 9.25 -5.60
CA ASN A 17 1.91 10.34 -4.82
C ASN A 17 2.49 9.78 -3.53
N GLU A 18 3.66 10.25 -3.14
CA GLU A 18 4.30 9.90 -1.88
C GLU A 18 4.27 11.12 -0.97
N ARG A 19 3.79 10.97 0.26
CA ARG A 19 3.72 12.07 1.22
C ARG A 19 4.07 11.62 2.62
N LEU A 20 5.00 12.33 3.24
CA LEU A 20 5.35 12.10 4.64
C LEU A 20 4.44 12.93 5.53
N LEU A 21 3.70 12.28 6.42
CA LEU A 21 2.88 12.94 7.43
C LEU A 21 3.62 12.93 8.76
N PRO A 22 3.94 14.12 9.31
CA PRO A 22 4.70 14.23 10.56
C PRO A 22 3.86 13.85 11.79
N PRO A 23 4.43 13.91 13.00
CA PRO A 23 3.64 13.68 14.21
C PRO A 23 2.36 14.53 14.22
N PRO A 24 1.24 14.01 14.73
CA PRO A 24 1.09 12.74 15.42
C PRO A 24 0.87 11.53 14.51
N TYR A 25 0.81 11.72 13.20
CA TYR A 25 0.48 10.64 12.26
C TYR A 25 1.62 9.65 12.06
N ASN A 26 2.84 10.15 11.85
CA ASN A 26 4.05 9.34 11.68
C ASN A 26 3.88 8.25 10.63
N ILE A 27 3.47 8.63 9.41
CA ILE A 27 3.36 7.70 8.29
C ILE A 27 3.94 8.30 7.02
N LEU A 28 4.47 7.42 6.17
CA LEU A 28 4.84 7.72 4.79
C LEU A 28 3.77 7.06 3.92
N VAL A 29 2.94 7.86 3.27
CA VAL A 29 1.73 7.37 2.60
C VAL A 29 1.83 7.49 1.09
N TYR A 30 1.28 6.49 0.40
CA TYR A 30 1.16 6.45 -1.06
C TYR A 30 -0.31 6.51 -1.43
N SER A 31 -0.65 7.40 -2.35
CA SER A 31 -2.05 7.63 -2.72
C SER A 31 -2.20 7.93 -4.21
N LEU A 32 -3.44 7.72 -4.68
CA LEU A 32 -3.92 8.20 -5.98
C LEU A 32 -4.95 9.27 -5.66
N ASP A 33 -4.63 10.53 -5.94
CA ASP A 33 -5.44 11.69 -5.52
C ASP A 33 -5.66 11.61 -4.00
N ASP A 34 -6.91 11.52 -3.52
CA ASP A 34 -7.24 11.41 -2.10
C ASP A 34 -7.39 9.97 -1.60
N ARG A 35 -7.10 8.96 -2.44
CA ARG A 35 -7.29 7.55 -2.10
C ARG A 35 -5.95 6.89 -1.77
N ASN A 36 -5.75 6.59 -0.50
CA ASN A 36 -4.54 5.91 -0.03
C ASN A 36 -4.55 4.44 -0.46
N PHE A 37 -3.40 3.91 -0.89
CA PHE A 37 -3.28 2.49 -1.20
C PHE A 37 -2.19 1.77 -0.41
N ALA A 38 -1.28 2.50 0.24
CA ALA A 38 -0.23 1.91 1.07
C ALA A 38 0.37 2.95 2.00
N TYR A 39 0.88 2.49 3.16
CA TYR A 39 1.66 3.39 4.01
C TYR A 39 2.65 2.61 4.87
N PHE A 40 3.77 3.26 5.21
CA PHE A 40 4.73 2.79 6.20
C PHE A 40 4.55 3.58 7.49
N LYS A 41 4.73 2.91 8.62
CA LYS A 41 4.84 3.61 9.90
C LYS A 41 6.28 4.13 10.05
N THR A 42 6.43 5.41 10.42
CA THR A 42 7.75 6.04 10.50
C THR A 42 8.26 6.21 11.93
N SER A 43 7.56 5.67 12.93
CA SER A 43 7.93 5.75 14.35
C SER A 43 7.95 4.38 15.01
N GLU A 44 8.68 4.27 16.15
CA GLU A 44 8.65 3.07 16.98
C GLU A 44 7.32 2.96 17.73
N PRO A 45 6.82 1.76 18.10
CA PRO A 45 7.40 0.45 17.76
C PRO A 45 7.08 0.04 16.33
N GLU A 46 7.77 -1.00 15.86
CA GLU A 46 7.58 -1.56 14.52
C GLU A 46 7.78 -0.53 13.40
N LYS A 47 8.78 0.33 13.56
CA LYS A 47 9.15 1.31 12.54
C LYS A 47 9.32 0.61 11.18
N TRP A 48 8.72 1.19 10.14
CA TRP A 48 8.69 0.69 8.77
C TRP A 48 7.78 -0.51 8.53
N ARG A 49 6.92 -0.85 9.48
CA ARG A 49 5.82 -1.79 9.16
C ARG A 49 4.99 -1.20 8.03
N PHE A 50 4.49 -2.08 7.18
CA PHE A 50 3.83 -1.69 5.93
C PHE A 50 2.37 -2.12 5.94
N SER A 51 1.47 -1.21 5.59
CA SER A 51 0.04 -1.49 5.59
C SER A 51 -0.54 -1.25 4.20
N ILE A 52 -1.41 -2.17 3.77
CA ILE A 52 -2.06 -2.14 2.46
C ILE A 52 -3.49 -2.68 2.59
N LYS A 53 -4.35 -2.25 1.67
CA LYS A 53 -5.67 -2.84 1.52
C LYS A 53 -5.58 -4.08 0.65
N VAL A 54 -6.28 -5.13 1.05
CA VAL A 54 -6.35 -6.39 0.29
C VAL A 54 -7.80 -6.79 0.10
N SER A 55 -8.05 -7.80 -0.75
CA SER A 55 -9.39 -8.35 -0.90
C SER A 55 -9.83 -9.06 0.40
N PRO A 56 -11.15 -9.21 0.62
CA PRO A 56 -11.64 -9.89 1.82
C PRO A 56 -11.06 -11.30 2.00
N ASP A 57 -10.94 -12.06 0.91
CA ASP A 57 -10.37 -13.41 0.95
C ASP A 57 -8.91 -13.42 1.37
N ARG A 58 -8.11 -12.50 0.81
CA ARG A 58 -6.71 -12.36 1.16
C ARG A 58 -6.52 -11.90 2.60
N PHE A 59 -7.42 -11.04 3.08
CA PHE A 59 -7.37 -10.57 4.46
C PHE A 59 -7.51 -11.75 5.44
N VAL A 60 -8.49 -12.60 5.21
CA VAL A 60 -8.72 -13.79 6.05
C VAL A 60 -7.51 -14.74 5.98
N GLU A 61 -7.03 -15.00 4.77
CA GLU A 61 -5.91 -15.92 4.53
C GLU A 61 -4.62 -15.43 5.16
N LEU A 62 -4.29 -14.14 4.99
CA LEU A 62 -2.98 -13.61 5.36
C LEU A 62 -2.86 -13.19 6.82
N THR A 63 -3.94 -12.74 7.45
CA THR A 63 -3.87 -12.27 8.84
C THR A 63 -3.65 -13.39 9.87
N GLY A 64 -3.71 -14.65 9.44
CA GLY A 64 -3.33 -15.80 10.27
C GLY A 64 -1.86 -16.16 10.20
N ILE A 65 -1.07 -15.49 9.34
CA ILE A 65 0.35 -15.79 9.15
C ILE A 65 1.19 -14.97 10.14
N PRO A 66 2.22 -15.56 10.79
CA PRO A 66 3.11 -14.79 11.65
C PRO A 66 3.70 -13.58 10.94
N GLY A 67 3.68 -12.43 11.61
CA GLY A 67 4.18 -11.17 11.05
C GLY A 67 3.18 -10.41 10.19
N VAL A 68 1.96 -10.95 10.02
CA VAL A 68 0.87 -10.26 9.30
C VAL A 68 -0.31 -10.15 10.24
N LYS A 69 -0.84 -8.95 10.39
CA LYS A 69 -1.95 -8.68 11.32
C LYS A 69 -2.91 -7.65 10.73
N PRO A 70 -4.16 -7.58 11.22
CA PRO A 70 -5.06 -6.49 10.81
C PRO A 70 -4.44 -5.14 11.12
N ALA A 71 -4.58 -4.19 10.20
CA ALA A 71 -4.09 -2.84 10.43
C ALA A 71 -4.90 -2.17 11.55
N ARG A 72 -4.19 -1.44 12.41
CA ARG A 72 -4.83 -0.73 13.51
C ARG A 72 -5.83 0.27 12.96
N TYR A 73 -7.06 0.27 13.50
CA TYR A 73 -8.20 1.11 13.13
C TYR A 73 -8.77 0.84 11.73
N ARG A 74 -8.05 0.13 10.84
CA ARG A 74 -8.49 -0.12 9.46
C ARG A 74 -8.71 -1.60 9.13
N GLY A 75 -8.55 -2.50 10.12
CA GLY A 75 -8.73 -3.93 9.89
C GLY A 75 -10.12 -4.30 9.37
N ARG A 76 -11.18 -3.62 9.84
CA ARG A 76 -12.56 -3.85 9.38
C ARG A 76 -12.78 -3.50 7.90
N TYR A 77 -11.86 -2.73 7.29
CA TYR A 77 -11.91 -2.38 5.87
C TYR A 77 -10.92 -3.22 5.06
N HIS A 78 -10.45 -4.33 5.62
CA HIS A 78 -9.51 -5.25 5.00
C HIS A 78 -8.13 -4.64 4.71
N TRP A 79 -7.69 -3.76 5.58
CA TRP A 79 -6.31 -3.31 5.61
C TRP A 79 -5.51 -4.22 6.54
N LEU A 80 -4.37 -4.69 6.06
CA LEU A 80 -3.47 -5.51 6.87
C LEU A 80 -2.10 -4.85 6.98
N THR A 81 -1.35 -5.27 7.99
CA THR A 81 -0.01 -4.79 8.28
C THR A 81 0.98 -5.94 8.20
N ILE A 82 2.04 -5.76 7.43
CA ILE A 82 3.19 -6.66 7.36
C ILE A 82 4.28 -6.02 8.20
N VAL A 83 4.68 -6.68 9.28
CA VAL A 83 5.61 -6.10 10.26
C VAL A 83 7.02 -5.97 9.68
N ASP A 84 7.48 -7.00 8.97
CA ASP A 84 8.80 -7.03 8.33
C ASP A 84 8.68 -7.41 6.87
N VAL A 85 8.73 -6.40 5.99
CA VAL A 85 8.57 -6.61 4.55
C VAL A 85 9.71 -7.45 3.96
N ALA A 86 10.92 -7.38 4.54
CA ALA A 86 12.05 -8.14 4.04
C ALA A 86 11.86 -9.65 4.19
N SER A 87 11.05 -10.08 5.16
CA SER A 87 10.75 -11.49 5.40
C SER A 87 9.55 -11.99 4.59
N PHE A 88 8.86 -11.13 3.87
CA PHE A 88 7.68 -11.49 3.08
C PHE A 88 8.08 -11.79 1.63
N PRO A 89 7.48 -12.81 0.98
CA PRO A 89 7.83 -13.13 -0.41
C PRO A 89 7.65 -11.93 -1.34
N ALA A 90 8.72 -11.56 -2.03
CA ALA A 90 8.76 -10.31 -2.82
C ALA A 90 7.73 -10.29 -3.94
N ASP A 91 7.59 -11.37 -4.70
CA ASP A 91 6.66 -11.42 -5.82
C ASP A 91 5.21 -11.32 -5.34
N TYR A 92 4.90 -11.99 -4.23
CA TYR A 92 3.57 -11.92 -3.62
C TYR A 92 3.29 -10.52 -3.10
N LEU A 93 4.28 -9.88 -2.48
CA LEU A 93 4.15 -8.51 -1.98
C LEU A 93 3.85 -7.53 -3.12
N ARG A 94 4.55 -7.66 -4.25
CA ARG A 94 4.27 -6.84 -5.44
C ARG A 94 2.82 -7.03 -5.92
N GLU A 95 2.37 -8.27 -5.97
CA GLU A 95 0.99 -8.62 -6.36
C GLU A 95 -0.03 -7.92 -5.45
N LEU A 96 0.19 -7.98 -4.13
CA LEU A 96 -0.70 -7.34 -3.16
C LEU A 96 -0.72 -5.82 -3.32
N VAL A 97 0.43 -5.20 -3.53
CA VAL A 97 0.52 -3.75 -3.75
C VAL A 97 -0.19 -3.35 -5.04
N LEU A 98 0.00 -4.11 -6.12
CA LEU A 98 -0.69 -3.86 -7.39
C LEU A 98 -2.21 -3.94 -7.22
N TRP A 99 -2.71 -4.91 -6.47
CA TRP A 99 -4.14 -5.02 -6.20
C TRP A 99 -4.65 -3.80 -5.44
N SER A 100 -3.93 -3.36 -4.41
CA SER A 100 -4.31 -2.20 -3.60
C SER A 100 -4.34 -0.92 -4.45
N HIS A 101 -3.32 -0.73 -5.29
CA HIS A 101 -3.25 0.38 -6.24
C HIS A 101 -4.42 0.34 -7.21
N GLN A 102 -4.70 -0.81 -7.81
CA GLN A 102 -5.81 -0.97 -8.77
C GLN A 102 -7.16 -0.71 -8.10
N HIS A 103 -7.33 -1.16 -6.86
CA HIS A 103 -8.55 -0.90 -6.10
C HIS A 103 -8.76 0.60 -5.87
N ALA A 104 -7.68 1.32 -5.48
CA ALA A 104 -7.74 2.78 -5.31
C ALA A 104 -8.07 3.47 -6.64
N LEU A 105 -7.42 3.04 -7.72
CA LEU A 105 -7.67 3.57 -9.07
C LEU A 105 -9.13 3.40 -9.48
N SER A 106 -9.71 2.22 -9.24
CA SER A 106 -11.10 1.91 -9.60
C SER A 106 -12.13 2.79 -8.87
N GLY A 107 -11.74 3.40 -7.76
CA GLY A 107 -12.60 4.31 -7.01
C GLY A 107 -12.61 5.73 -7.52
N LEU A 108 -11.75 6.06 -8.48
CA LEU A 108 -11.72 7.39 -9.11
C LEU A 108 -12.73 7.46 -10.26
N SER A 109 -13.02 8.68 -10.74
CA SER A 109 -13.87 8.84 -11.94
C SER A 109 -13.23 8.17 -13.15
N ARG A 110 -14.04 7.76 -14.10
CA ARG A 110 -13.55 7.15 -15.36
C ARG A 110 -12.61 8.11 -16.11
N SER A 111 -12.93 9.39 -16.10
CA SER A 111 -12.11 10.43 -16.70
C SER A 111 -10.72 10.50 -16.03
N ARG A 112 -10.69 10.47 -14.71
CA ARG A 112 -9.42 10.51 -13.98
C ARG A 112 -8.60 9.24 -14.17
N GLN A 113 -9.26 8.08 -14.18
CA GLN A 113 -8.59 6.81 -14.48
C GLN A 113 -7.92 6.85 -15.86
N ARG A 114 -8.63 7.38 -16.86
CA ARG A 114 -8.10 7.51 -18.21
C ARG A 114 -6.88 8.43 -18.24
N SER A 115 -6.96 9.59 -17.55
CA SER A 115 -5.85 10.54 -17.48
C SER A 115 -4.60 9.90 -16.90
N ILE A 116 -4.74 9.14 -15.80
CA ILE A 116 -3.62 8.48 -15.16
C ILE A 116 -2.99 7.45 -16.11
N ARG A 117 -3.80 6.65 -16.80
CA ARG A 117 -3.30 5.66 -17.74
C ARG A 117 -2.55 6.31 -18.91
N LEU A 118 -3.07 7.41 -19.44
CA LEU A 118 -2.45 8.13 -20.57
C LEU A 118 -1.12 8.77 -20.16
N GLU A 119 -1.06 9.38 -18.97
CA GLU A 119 0.16 10.00 -18.43
C GLU A 119 1.29 8.99 -18.23
N ASN A 120 0.94 7.73 -18.02
CA ASN A 120 1.90 6.67 -17.69
C ASN A 120 2.08 5.66 -18.82
N MET A 121 1.54 5.92 -20.01
CA MET A 121 1.76 5.06 -21.17
C MET A 121 3.19 5.22 -21.70
N PRO A 122 3.84 4.12 -22.09
CA PRO A 122 5.14 4.19 -22.77
C PRO A 122 4.99 4.97 -24.10
N GLN A 123 5.93 5.85 -24.37
CA GLN A 123 5.98 6.56 -25.65
C GLN A 123 6.76 5.76 -26.68
#